data_2c503715e1f00cb3226fd932f0fb2162
#
_entry.id   2c503715e1f00cb3226fd932f0fb2162
#
_cell.length_a   1.000
_cell.length_b   1.000
_cell.length_c   1.000
_cell.angle_alpha   90.00
_cell.angle_beta   90.00
_cell.angle_gamma   90.00
#
_symmetry.space_group_name_H-M   'P 1'
#
loop_
_entity.id
_entity.type
_entity.pdbx_description
1 polymer ?
#
loop_
_entity_poly.entity_id
_entity_poly.type
_entity_poly.pdbx_seq_one_letter_code
_entity_poly.pdbx_strand_id
1 'polypeptide(L)'
;MNTGTNSPQSSSMMEGIFFGVLCLSGCLTFSTCLLHQYHFVSEAMTWTEAQCYCRGRYTDLATIETTEEMKKLKDTVSAAGYSSKVWIGLYSQIDWKWSDGFTGSGAEYRNWHGSNPDFHKATELCVTMWKDGRWSDYQCQRETAFVCYKGNDVFYIDLYYTTSCLKYNFENIVISTIPLLFSNLTAGTLEDSDFVVVNTRKTWTEAQRHCREHYTDLVTVRNKADNDKIQNLMEHEEWVWIGLYRDPQIYWSDGSGYSFSSWYQGPNKLGLMKVVCGVADLQQERNWRLLSCKERFPFVCYSVRGWCFL
;
A
#
# COMPACT_ATOMS: atom_id res chain seq x y z
N MET A 1 -12.90 28.23 -85.53
CA MET A 1 -12.84 29.41 -84.70
C MET A 1 -13.47 29.06 -83.41
N ASN A 2 -12.75 29.23 -82.33
CA ASN A 2 -13.10 29.04 -80.93
C ASN A 2 -13.15 27.60 -80.40
N THR A 3 -12.07 27.30 -79.80
CA THR A 3 -11.78 26.14 -79.00
C THR A 3 -12.16 26.42 -77.54
N GLY A 4 -13.05 25.59 -76.96
CA GLY A 4 -13.35 25.63 -75.52
C GLY A 4 -12.60 24.52 -74.82
N THR A 5 -11.81 24.91 -73.89
CA THR A 5 -11.07 24.00 -73.01
C THR A 5 -11.90 23.61 -71.80
N ASN A 6 -12.14 22.35 -71.57
CA ASN A 6 -12.70 21.82 -70.35
C ASN A 6 -11.55 21.32 -69.45
N SER A 7 -11.44 21.84 -68.27
CA SER A 7 -10.56 21.34 -67.20
C SER A 7 -11.27 20.27 -66.36
N PRO A 8 -10.58 19.23 -65.91
CA PRO A 8 -11.16 18.25 -64.99
C PRO A 8 -10.82 18.65 -63.53
N GLN A 9 -11.83 19.07 -62.82
CA GLN A 9 -11.78 19.29 -61.37
C GLN A 9 -12.69 18.27 -60.69
N SER A 10 -12.21 17.04 -60.47
CA SER A 10 -12.92 16.08 -59.60
C SER A 10 -12.06 14.98 -58.98
N SER A 11 -10.73 15.06 -59.03
CA SER A 11 -9.88 14.00 -58.46
C SER A 11 -9.27 14.30 -57.11
N SER A 12 -9.29 15.55 -56.63
CA SER A 12 -8.60 15.92 -55.37
C SER A 12 -9.45 15.77 -54.09
N MET A 13 -10.79 15.64 -54.20
CA MET A 13 -11.67 15.47 -53.05
C MET A 13 -11.76 14.00 -52.56
N MET A 14 -11.53 13.00 -53.39
CA MET A 14 -11.59 11.60 -52.98
C MET A 14 -10.28 11.14 -52.30
N GLU A 15 -9.14 11.70 -52.67
CA GLU A 15 -7.87 11.36 -52.01
C GLU A 15 -7.78 11.92 -50.59
N GLY A 16 -8.36 13.10 -50.32
CA GLY A 16 -8.39 13.69 -48.96
C GLY A 16 -9.30 12.93 -47.99
N ILE A 17 -10.39 12.31 -48.51
CA ILE A 17 -11.30 11.52 -47.65
C ILE A 17 -10.68 10.15 -47.34
N PHE A 18 -9.95 9.53 -48.25
CA PHE A 18 -9.25 8.29 -47.97
C PHE A 18 -8.11 8.43 -46.95
N PHE A 19 -7.37 9.54 -47.00
CA PHE A 19 -6.34 9.81 -45.99
C PHE A 19 -6.93 10.13 -44.59
N GLY A 20 -8.06 10.84 -44.55
CA GLY A 20 -8.75 11.16 -43.30
C GLY A 20 -9.36 9.93 -42.62
N VAL A 21 -9.90 8.98 -43.38
CA VAL A 21 -10.49 7.73 -42.85
C VAL A 21 -9.38 6.76 -42.40
N LEU A 22 -8.25 6.70 -43.07
CA LEU A 22 -7.10 5.92 -42.64
C LEU A 22 -6.47 6.44 -41.35
N CYS A 23 -6.43 7.78 -41.12
CA CYS A 23 -5.96 8.34 -39.85
C CYS A 23 -6.93 8.08 -38.67
N LEU A 24 -8.24 8.03 -38.91
CA LEU A 24 -9.23 7.77 -37.86
C LEU A 24 -9.34 6.27 -37.50
N SER A 25 -9.05 5.37 -38.39
CA SER A 25 -9.01 3.93 -38.11
C SER A 25 -7.67 3.45 -37.55
N GLY A 26 -6.59 4.19 -37.77
CA GLY A 26 -5.25 3.92 -37.24
C GLY A 26 -5.01 4.39 -35.80
N CYS A 27 -5.87 5.28 -35.26
CA CYS A 27 -5.73 5.79 -33.88
C CYS A 27 -6.27 4.86 -32.77
N LEU A 28 -6.85 3.70 -33.11
CA LEU A 28 -7.51 2.85 -32.10
C LEU A 28 -6.72 1.60 -31.69
N THR A 29 -5.47 1.42 -32.13
CA THR A 29 -4.67 0.25 -31.75
C THR A 29 -3.20 0.55 -31.45
N PHE A 30 -2.88 1.72 -30.92
CA PHE A 30 -1.57 1.90 -30.29
C PHE A 30 -1.61 1.31 -28.89
N SER A 31 -1.52 0.00 -28.78
CA SER A 31 -1.05 -0.65 -27.57
C SER A 31 0.43 -0.27 -27.42
N THR A 32 0.73 0.67 -26.54
CA THR A 32 2.12 1.00 -26.18
C THR A 32 2.69 -0.18 -25.40
N CYS A 33 3.27 -1.12 -26.11
CA CYS A 33 4.07 -2.18 -25.47
C CYS A 33 5.39 -1.56 -25.03
N LEU A 34 5.40 -0.97 -23.82
CA LEU A 34 6.60 -0.50 -23.16
C LEU A 34 7.36 -1.74 -22.68
N LEU A 35 8.37 -2.19 -23.47
CA LEU A 35 9.22 -3.31 -23.06
C LEU A 35 10.30 -2.83 -22.11
N HIS A 36 10.26 -3.30 -20.87
CA HIS A 36 11.34 -3.12 -19.91
C HIS A 36 12.60 -3.87 -20.36
N GLN A 37 13.71 -3.16 -20.45
CA GLN A 37 15.04 -3.73 -20.59
C GLN A 37 15.74 -3.66 -19.24
N TYR A 38 16.12 -4.81 -18.70
CA TYR A 38 16.78 -4.91 -17.40
C TYR A 38 18.30 -4.80 -17.51
N HIS A 39 18.90 -4.16 -16.51
CA HIS A 39 20.33 -3.92 -16.39
C HIS A 39 20.79 -4.29 -14.99
N PHE A 40 21.59 -5.37 -14.90
CA PHE A 40 22.14 -5.79 -13.62
C PHE A 40 23.37 -4.97 -13.25
N VAL A 41 23.44 -4.54 -12.00
CA VAL A 41 24.59 -3.84 -11.40
C VAL A 41 25.08 -4.67 -10.23
N SER A 42 26.32 -5.16 -10.32
CA SER A 42 26.92 -6.09 -9.35
C SER A 42 27.42 -5.41 -8.07
N GLU A 43 27.55 -4.09 -8.06
CA GLU A 43 27.95 -3.32 -6.88
C GLU A 43 26.84 -3.36 -5.82
N ALA A 44 27.20 -3.73 -4.58
CA ALA A 44 26.26 -3.79 -3.49
C ALA A 44 26.01 -2.40 -2.89
N MET A 45 24.77 -1.93 -2.98
CA MET A 45 24.31 -0.62 -2.50
C MET A 45 23.11 -0.79 -1.57
N THR A 46 22.82 0.22 -0.73
CA THR A 46 21.52 0.35 -0.08
C THR A 46 20.44 0.60 -1.13
N TRP A 47 19.19 0.31 -0.79
CA TRP A 47 18.09 0.50 -1.76
C TRP A 47 18.01 1.93 -2.29
N THR A 48 18.18 2.94 -1.42
CA THR A 48 18.14 4.36 -1.84
C THR A 48 19.31 4.74 -2.73
N GLU A 49 20.54 4.25 -2.42
CA GLU A 49 21.71 4.47 -3.28
C GLU A 49 21.50 3.81 -4.66
N ALA A 50 20.98 2.58 -4.69
CA ALA A 50 20.66 1.85 -5.91
C ALA A 50 19.59 2.58 -6.75
N GLN A 51 18.53 3.10 -6.12
CA GLN A 51 17.51 3.91 -6.80
C GLN A 51 18.12 5.17 -7.42
N CYS A 52 18.95 5.91 -6.67
CA CYS A 52 19.64 7.10 -7.20
C CYS A 52 20.55 6.75 -8.38
N TYR A 53 21.27 5.62 -8.28
CA TYR A 53 22.12 5.14 -9.37
C TYR A 53 21.31 4.83 -10.64
N CYS A 54 20.20 4.07 -10.48
CA CYS A 54 19.33 3.73 -11.60
C CYS A 54 18.72 4.96 -12.24
N ARG A 55 18.18 5.89 -11.46
CA ARG A 55 17.61 7.16 -11.98
C ARG A 55 18.64 8.05 -12.68
N GLY A 56 19.89 7.95 -12.29
CA GLY A 56 20.97 8.72 -12.94
C GLY A 56 21.43 8.16 -14.29
N ARG A 57 21.15 6.90 -14.63
CA ARG A 57 21.66 6.19 -15.82
C ARG A 57 20.61 5.47 -16.64
N TYR A 58 19.48 5.13 -16.04
CA TYR A 58 18.37 4.37 -16.58
C TYR A 58 17.05 5.06 -16.20
N THR A 59 15.93 4.37 -16.26
CA THR A 59 14.65 4.93 -15.83
C THR A 59 14.52 4.90 -14.31
N ASP A 60 14.61 3.70 -13.71
CA ASP A 60 14.55 3.51 -12.24
C ASP A 60 15.06 2.09 -11.89
N LEU A 61 14.94 1.70 -10.60
CA LEU A 61 15.02 0.32 -10.16
C LEU A 61 13.96 -0.51 -10.88
N ALA A 62 14.24 -1.81 -11.07
CA ALA A 62 13.38 -2.71 -11.85
C ALA A 62 11.94 -2.76 -11.32
N THR A 63 10.99 -2.38 -12.16
CA THR A 63 9.56 -2.65 -12.05
C THR A 63 9.24 -3.92 -12.81
N ILE A 64 8.37 -4.77 -12.27
CA ILE A 64 8.04 -6.10 -12.79
C ILE A 64 6.53 -6.26 -12.75
N GLU A 65 5.90 -6.31 -13.91
CA GLU A 65 4.44 -6.33 -14.07
C GLU A 65 3.91 -7.67 -14.55
N THR A 66 4.81 -8.57 -15.00
CA THR A 66 4.43 -9.87 -15.56
C THR A 66 5.41 -10.99 -15.18
N THR A 67 4.98 -12.23 -15.34
CA THR A 67 5.83 -13.42 -15.18
C THR A 67 6.98 -13.43 -16.20
N GLU A 68 6.73 -12.97 -17.42
CA GLU A 68 7.72 -12.86 -18.49
C GLU A 68 8.82 -11.88 -18.14
N GLU A 69 8.46 -10.74 -17.55
CA GLU A 69 9.42 -9.75 -17.07
C GLU A 69 10.25 -10.29 -15.91
N MET A 70 9.61 -11.02 -14.98
CA MET A 70 10.35 -11.69 -13.90
C MET A 70 11.37 -12.70 -14.44
N LYS A 71 11.00 -13.43 -15.50
CA LYS A 71 11.93 -14.36 -16.18
C LYS A 71 13.07 -13.60 -16.84
N LYS A 72 12.79 -12.53 -17.59
CA LYS A 72 13.83 -11.68 -18.22
C LYS A 72 14.81 -11.11 -17.20
N LEU A 73 14.30 -10.66 -16.04
CA LEU A 73 15.16 -10.19 -14.95
C LEU A 73 16.08 -11.31 -14.45
N LYS A 74 15.53 -12.50 -14.17
CA LYS A 74 16.31 -13.69 -13.76
C LYS A 74 17.41 -14.03 -14.79
N ASP A 75 17.02 -14.09 -16.07
CA ASP A 75 17.96 -14.41 -17.17
C ASP A 75 19.08 -13.36 -17.25
N THR A 76 18.76 -12.07 -17.11
CA THR A 76 19.73 -10.97 -17.13
C THR A 76 20.76 -11.09 -15.99
N VAL A 77 20.30 -11.37 -14.78
CA VAL A 77 21.18 -11.51 -13.61
C VAL A 77 22.00 -12.79 -13.68
N SER A 78 21.40 -13.90 -14.11
CA SER A 78 22.07 -15.20 -14.28
C SER A 78 23.16 -15.16 -15.36
N ALA A 79 22.92 -14.44 -16.46
CA ALA A 79 23.92 -14.23 -17.51
C ALA A 79 25.16 -13.48 -17.01
N ALA A 80 25.06 -12.70 -15.95
CA ALA A 80 26.18 -12.04 -15.28
C ALA A 80 26.86 -12.93 -14.22
N GLY A 81 26.46 -14.22 -14.10
CA GLY A 81 27.01 -15.15 -13.12
C GLY A 81 26.54 -14.95 -11.68
N TYR A 82 25.44 -14.23 -11.46
CA TYR A 82 24.87 -13.96 -10.13
C TYR A 82 23.53 -14.65 -9.95
N SER A 83 23.27 -15.22 -8.75
CA SER A 83 22.06 -16.02 -8.49
C SER A 83 21.50 -15.84 -7.08
N SER A 84 21.79 -14.72 -6.42
CA SER A 84 21.28 -14.43 -5.08
C SER A 84 20.30 -13.25 -5.08
N LYS A 85 20.20 -12.53 -4.00
CA LYS A 85 19.27 -11.41 -3.82
C LYS A 85 19.70 -10.16 -4.55
N VAL A 86 18.78 -9.52 -5.23
CA VAL A 86 18.97 -8.22 -5.89
C VAL A 86 17.86 -7.25 -5.49
N TRP A 87 18.19 -5.96 -5.31
CA TRP A 87 17.17 -4.95 -5.15
C TRP A 87 16.34 -4.79 -6.42
N ILE A 88 15.03 -4.60 -6.22
CA ILE A 88 14.06 -4.18 -7.23
C ILE A 88 13.35 -2.92 -6.75
N GLY A 89 12.56 -2.27 -7.59
CA GLY A 89 11.90 -0.99 -7.29
C GLY A 89 10.78 -1.07 -6.25
N LEU A 90 10.53 -2.23 -5.67
CA LEU A 90 9.46 -2.44 -4.72
C LEU A 90 9.80 -1.86 -3.34
N TYR A 91 8.83 -1.18 -2.71
CA TYR A 91 8.95 -0.76 -1.30
C TYR A 91 7.58 -0.69 -0.63
N SER A 92 7.56 -0.66 0.69
CA SER A 92 6.35 -0.48 1.50
C SER A 92 6.64 0.42 2.70
N GLN A 93 5.71 1.30 2.99
CA GLN A 93 5.67 2.01 4.26
C GLN A 93 4.80 1.22 5.24
N ILE A 94 5.33 1.00 6.45
CA ILE A 94 4.62 0.29 7.52
C ILE A 94 4.10 1.36 8.49
N ASP A 95 2.85 1.74 8.28
CA ASP A 95 2.17 2.71 9.13
C ASP A 95 0.95 2.05 9.78
N TRP A 96 1.11 1.66 11.05
CA TRP A 96 0.07 1.03 11.83
C TRP A 96 -0.91 2.08 12.35
N LYS A 97 -2.20 1.89 12.05
CA LYS A 97 -3.30 2.78 12.42
C LYS A 97 -4.31 2.05 13.28
N TRP A 98 -4.91 2.78 14.21
CA TRP A 98 -6.09 2.31 14.93
C TRP A 98 -7.35 2.53 14.12
N SER A 99 -8.29 1.59 14.20
CA SER A 99 -9.56 1.57 13.47
C SER A 99 -10.39 2.83 13.68
N ASP A 100 -10.40 3.35 14.91
CA ASP A 100 -11.10 4.56 15.31
C ASP A 100 -10.35 5.87 14.99
N GLY A 101 -9.18 5.78 14.35
CA GLY A 101 -8.33 6.94 14.02
C GLY A 101 -7.56 7.51 15.21
N PHE A 102 -7.50 6.82 16.36
CA PHE A 102 -6.83 7.31 17.55
C PHE A 102 -5.34 7.58 17.33
N THR A 103 -4.89 8.80 17.62
CA THR A 103 -3.50 9.27 17.50
C THR A 103 -2.96 9.88 18.80
N GLY A 104 -3.74 9.80 19.88
CA GLY A 104 -3.41 10.40 21.18
C GLY A 104 -2.32 9.64 21.95
N SER A 105 -2.16 10.00 23.22
CA SER A 105 -1.21 9.34 24.11
C SER A 105 -1.50 7.84 24.23
N GLY A 106 -0.50 7.01 23.96
CA GLY A 106 -0.63 5.54 23.89
C GLY A 106 -0.93 4.98 22.50
N ALA A 107 -1.16 5.79 21.47
CA ALA A 107 -1.36 5.29 20.09
C ALA A 107 -0.18 4.44 19.58
N GLU A 108 1.02 4.67 20.11
CA GLU A 108 2.24 3.93 19.78
C GLU A 108 2.47 2.68 20.66
N TYR A 109 1.56 2.37 21.61
CA TYR A 109 1.69 1.16 22.41
C TYR A 109 1.62 -0.09 21.52
N ARG A 110 2.53 -1.03 21.73
CA ARG A 110 2.63 -2.30 20.98
C ARG A 110 3.06 -3.41 21.95
N ASN A 111 2.50 -4.60 21.72
CA ASN A 111 2.85 -5.81 22.51
C ASN A 111 3.05 -7.02 21.59
N TRP A 112 3.96 -6.90 20.62
CA TRP A 112 4.21 -7.91 19.59
C TRP A 112 4.74 -9.23 20.16
N HIS A 113 4.28 -10.34 19.58
CA HIS A 113 4.77 -11.68 19.88
C HIS A 113 6.02 -12.01 19.04
N GLY A 114 7.14 -12.31 19.72
CA GLY A 114 8.33 -12.84 19.07
C GLY A 114 8.85 -12.01 17.90
N SER A 115 8.80 -12.58 16.70
CA SER A 115 9.28 -11.90 15.47
C SER A 115 8.22 -11.08 14.74
N ASN A 116 7.00 -11.00 15.29
CA ASN A 116 5.95 -10.18 14.70
C ASN A 116 6.19 -8.66 14.93
N PRO A 117 5.68 -7.80 14.07
CA PRO A 117 4.95 -8.11 12.84
C PRO A 117 5.90 -8.68 11.77
N ASP A 118 5.50 -9.75 11.09
CA ASP A 118 6.38 -10.42 10.11
C ASP A 118 5.87 -10.36 8.66
N PHE A 119 4.68 -9.80 8.46
CA PHE A 119 4.08 -9.56 7.14
C PHE A 119 4.17 -10.78 6.23
N HIS A 120 3.79 -11.93 6.74
CA HIS A 120 3.85 -13.21 6.04
C HIS A 120 3.14 -13.11 4.68
N LYS A 121 3.82 -13.56 3.60
CA LYS A 121 3.34 -13.48 2.21
C LYS A 121 2.95 -12.07 1.74
N ALA A 122 3.35 -11.02 2.45
CA ALA A 122 2.93 -9.64 2.20
C ALA A 122 1.40 -9.41 2.23
N THR A 123 0.65 -10.22 2.99
CA THR A 123 -0.82 -10.16 3.08
C THR A 123 -1.35 -9.95 4.50
N GLU A 124 -0.49 -9.90 5.51
CA GLU A 124 -0.87 -9.71 6.90
C GLU A 124 -0.92 -8.21 7.22
N LEU A 125 -2.13 -7.68 7.28
CA LEU A 125 -2.40 -6.25 7.39
C LEU A 125 -3.21 -5.89 8.63
N CYS A 126 -3.80 -6.87 9.32
CA CYS A 126 -4.64 -6.72 10.49
C CYS A 126 -4.01 -7.41 11.69
N VAL A 127 -4.37 -7.01 12.90
CA VAL A 127 -3.70 -7.48 14.12
C VAL A 127 -4.64 -8.26 15.01
N THR A 128 -4.15 -9.44 15.44
CA THR A 128 -4.78 -10.24 16.48
C THR A 128 -4.03 -10.09 17.80
N MET A 129 -4.75 -10.12 18.91
CA MET A 129 -4.22 -10.37 20.23
C MET A 129 -4.39 -11.84 20.59
N TRP A 130 -3.33 -12.47 21.07
CA TRP A 130 -3.34 -13.84 21.57
C TRP A 130 -3.73 -13.89 23.04
N LYS A 131 -4.13 -15.08 23.50
CA LYS A 131 -4.52 -15.34 24.91
C LYS A 131 -3.44 -14.97 25.93
N ASP A 132 -2.18 -14.93 25.55
CA ASP A 132 -1.08 -14.47 26.38
C ASP A 132 -0.89 -12.94 26.38
N GLY A 133 -1.80 -12.22 25.74
CA GLY A 133 -1.78 -10.75 25.60
C GLY A 133 -0.85 -10.23 24.53
N ARG A 134 -0.07 -11.06 23.85
CA ARG A 134 0.84 -10.63 22.78
C ARG A 134 0.14 -10.56 21.43
N TRP A 135 0.69 -9.80 20.49
CA TRP A 135 0.05 -9.47 19.22
C TRP A 135 0.79 -10.07 18.03
N SER A 136 0.02 -10.43 17.00
CA SER A 136 0.55 -10.84 15.71
C SER A 136 -0.21 -10.15 14.59
N ASP A 137 0.52 -9.77 13.52
CA ASP A 137 -0.12 -9.42 12.26
C ASP A 137 -0.70 -10.68 11.61
N TYR A 138 -1.84 -10.51 10.94
CA TYR A 138 -2.59 -11.61 10.37
C TYR A 138 -3.36 -11.18 9.11
N GLN A 139 -3.79 -12.17 8.31
CA GLN A 139 -4.58 -11.90 7.11
C GLN A 139 -5.98 -11.43 7.48
N CYS A 140 -6.38 -10.24 7.06
CA CYS A 140 -7.66 -9.61 7.42
C CYS A 140 -8.89 -10.43 7.00
N GLN A 141 -8.76 -11.34 6.02
CA GLN A 141 -9.82 -12.22 5.53
C GLN A 141 -10.09 -13.45 6.42
N ARG A 142 -9.22 -13.71 7.38
CA ARG A 142 -9.46 -14.79 8.35
C ARG A 142 -10.60 -14.40 9.29
N GLU A 143 -11.37 -15.41 9.69
CA GLU A 143 -12.47 -15.21 10.60
C GLU A 143 -12.06 -15.61 12.02
N THR A 144 -12.23 -14.69 12.98
CA THR A 144 -12.00 -14.95 14.40
C THR A 144 -12.92 -14.10 15.26
N ALA A 145 -12.99 -14.39 16.55
CA ALA A 145 -13.59 -13.52 17.54
C ALA A 145 -12.91 -12.16 17.57
N PHE A 146 -13.53 -11.16 18.14
CA PHE A 146 -13.02 -9.80 18.12
C PHE A 146 -13.44 -9.03 19.37
N VAL A 147 -12.76 -7.93 19.64
CA VAL A 147 -13.05 -7.09 20.79
C VAL A 147 -13.52 -5.71 20.31
N CYS A 148 -14.74 -5.36 20.73
CA CYS A 148 -15.27 -4.02 20.59
C CYS A 148 -15.05 -3.22 21.87
N TYR A 149 -15.05 -1.90 21.74
CA TYR A 149 -15.14 -1.03 22.90
C TYR A 149 -16.36 -0.11 22.79
N LYS A 150 -16.92 0.24 23.95
CA LYS A 150 -17.95 1.26 24.09
C LYS A 150 -17.31 2.46 24.77
N GLY A 151 -17.01 3.49 24.00
CA GLY A 151 -16.56 4.78 24.52
C GLY A 151 -17.75 5.62 24.94
N ASN A 152 -17.56 6.52 25.86
CA ASN A 152 -18.51 7.62 26.06
C ASN A 152 -18.47 8.48 24.79
N ASP A 153 -19.64 8.78 24.22
CA ASP A 153 -19.83 9.46 22.94
C ASP A 153 -19.16 10.85 22.94
N VAL A 154 -17.86 10.91 22.77
CA VAL A 154 -17.17 12.11 22.33
C VAL A 154 -17.02 11.98 20.82
N PHE A 155 -17.97 12.58 20.09
CA PHE A 155 -17.85 12.72 18.65
C PHE A 155 -16.53 13.43 18.32
N TYR A 156 -15.49 12.67 17.93
CA TYR A 156 -14.42 13.23 17.13
C TYR A 156 -15.03 13.54 15.75
N ILE A 157 -15.57 14.75 15.61
CA ILE A 157 -15.86 15.30 14.28
C ILE A 157 -14.49 15.36 13.61
N ASP A 158 -14.31 14.57 12.59
CA ASP A 158 -13.12 14.57 11.75
C ASP A 158 -13.05 15.92 11.02
N LEU A 159 -12.43 16.92 11.66
CA LEU A 159 -12.24 18.27 11.12
C LEU A 159 -11.35 18.25 9.86
N TYR A 160 -10.76 17.11 9.51
CA TYR A 160 -9.93 16.98 8.33
C TYR A 160 -10.71 17.03 7.01
N TYR A 161 -11.98 16.60 7.00
CA TYR A 161 -12.81 16.67 5.78
C TYR A 161 -13.44 18.04 5.53
N THR A 162 -13.59 18.87 6.57
CA THR A 162 -14.21 20.21 6.41
C THR A 162 -13.23 21.30 6.00
N THR A 163 -11.93 21.15 6.27
CA THR A 163 -10.94 22.19 5.91
C THR A 163 -10.60 22.22 4.42
N SER A 164 -10.76 21.13 3.69
CA SER A 164 -10.54 21.13 2.23
C SER A 164 -11.72 21.70 1.43
N CYS A 165 -12.93 21.65 1.95
CA CYS A 165 -14.11 22.29 1.32
C CYS A 165 -14.34 23.76 1.73
N LEU A 166 -13.78 24.20 2.87
CA LEU A 166 -13.98 25.57 3.37
C LEU A 166 -12.97 26.59 2.79
N LYS A 167 -12.01 26.17 1.99
CA LYS A 167 -11.02 27.08 1.39
C LYS A 167 -11.55 27.92 0.24
N TYR A 168 -12.81 27.79 -0.15
CA TYR A 168 -13.35 28.49 -1.33
C TYR A 168 -14.35 29.62 -1.07
N ASN A 169 -14.83 29.88 0.16
CA ASN A 169 -15.84 30.93 0.37
C ASN A 169 -15.84 31.56 1.76
N PHE A 170 -14.75 32.04 2.34
CA PHE A 170 -14.83 32.84 3.56
C PHE A 170 -13.77 33.95 3.64
N GLU A 171 -13.95 34.98 2.88
CA GLU A 171 -13.27 36.28 3.12
C GLU A 171 -14.08 37.23 3.98
N ASN A 172 -14.94 36.86 4.87
CA ASN A 172 -15.59 37.83 5.81
C ASN A 172 -16.42 37.14 6.90
N ILE A 173 -15.84 36.29 7.76
CA ILE A 173 -16.47 35.97 9.04
C ILE A 173 -15.44 36.16 10.15
N VAL A 174 -15.71 37.15 11.00
CA VAL A 174 -14.94 37.48 12.19
C VAL A 174 -14.98 36.29 13.16
N ILE A 175 -13.83 35.61 13.34
CA ILE A 175 -13.64 34.53 14.30
C ILE A 175 -13.56 35.14 15.72
N SER A 176 -14.67 35.53 16.29
CA SER A 176 -14.74 36.01 17.69
C SER A 176 -15.52 35.12 18.65
N THR A 177 -16.08 33.99 18.18
CA THR A 177 -16.94 33.11 19.01
C THR A 177 -16.45 31.67 19.16
N ILE A 178 -15.35 31.31 18.54
CA ILE A 178 -14.82 29.92 18.59
C ILE A 178 -14.00 29.59 19.86
N PRO A 179 -13.38 30.53 20.61
CA PRO A 179 -12.60 30.16 21.79
C PRO A 179 -13.43 29.69 23.01
N LEU A 180 -14.74 29.92 23.05
CA LEU A 180 -15.56 29.59 24.22
C LEU A 180 -16.14 28.16 24.23
N LEU A 181 -16.06 27.44 23.10
CA LEU A 181 -16.49 26.03 23.00
C LEU A 181 -15.37 25.03 23.29
N PHE A 182 -14.12 25.48 23.27
CA PHE A 182 -12.95 24.59 23.50
C PHE A 182 -12.48 24.54 24.97
N SER A 183 -12.97 25.39 25.87
CA SER A 183 -12.50 25.45 27.25
C SER A 183 -13.09 24.38 28.18
N ASN A 184 -14.02 23.54 27.72
CA ASN A 184 -14.64 22.46 28.50
C ASN A 184 -14.56 21.08 27.82
N LEU A 185 -13.79 20.93 26.76
CA LEU A 185 -13.38 19.62 26.28
C LEU A 185 -12.21 19.13 27.16
N THR A 186 -12.50 18.73 28.39
CA THR A 186 -11.66 17.78 29.07
C THR A 186 -11.61 16.57 28.15
N ALA A 187 -10.38 16.23 27.69
CA ALA A 187 -10.13 14.95 27.08
C ALA A 187 -10.70 13.89 28.04
N GLY A 188 -11.88 13.37 27.70
CA GLY A 188 -12.48 12.28 28.48
C GLY A 188 -11.42 11.19 28.51
N THR A 189 -10.90 10.89 29.68
CA THR A 189 -10.02 9.76 29.89
C THR A 189 -10.87 8.56 29.49
N LEU A 190 -10.44 7.82 28.46
CA LEU A 190 -11.04 6.53 28.07
C LEU A 190 -10.91 5.47 29.19
N GLU A 191 -10.73 5.92 30.44
CA GLU A 191 -10.55 5.07 31.64
C GLU A 191 -11.80 4.21 31.94
N ASP A 192 -12.98 4.61 31.42
CA ASP A 192 -14.24 3.90 31.58
C ASP A 192 -14.73 3.17 30.32
N SER A 193 -13.86 2.86 29.36
CA SER A 193 -14.27 2.12 28.18
C SER A 193 -14.62 0.66 28.55
N ASP A 194 -15.85 0.25 28.27
CA ASP A 194 -16.23 -1.15 28.38
C ASP A 194 -15.71 -1.92 27.18
N PHE A 195 -14.88 -2.93 27.42
CA PHE A 195 -14.43 -3.87 26.38
C PHE A 195 -15.38 -5.07 26.35
N VAL A 196 -15.78 -5.47 25.16
CA VAL A 196 -16.70 -6.59 24.94
C VAL A 196 -16.08 -7.55 23.94
N VAL A 197 -15.86 -8.79 24.35
CA VAL A 197 -15.46 -9.90 23.45
C VAL A 197 -16.69 -10.40 22.73
N VAL A 198 -16.66 -10.40 21.41
CA VAL A 198 -17.71 -10.94 20.54
C VAL A 198 -17.21 -12.26 19.95
N ASN A 199 -17.80 -13.36 20.37
CA ASN A 199 -17.35 -14.72 20.01
C ASN A 199 -17.81 -15.17 18.61
N THR A 200 -18.64 -14.39 17.92
CA THR A 200 -19.01 -14.65 16.53
C THR A 200 -17.82 -14.39 15.64
N ARG A 201 -17.38 -15.41 14.90
CA ARG A 201 -16.21 -15.29 14.02
C ARG A 201 -16.54 -14.45 12.80
N LYS A 202 -15.68 -13.46 12.53
CA LYS A 202 -15.80 -12.52 11.41
C LYS A 202 -14.42 -12.17 10.86
N THR A 203 -14.38 -11.78 9.60
CA THR A 203 -13.21 -11.08 9.03
C THR A 203 -12.99 -9.75 9.74
N TRP A 204 -11.78 -9.21 9.69
CA TRP A 204 -11.48 -7.96 10.39
C TRP A 204 -12.41 -6.81 9.96
N THR A 205 -12.68 -6.67 8.68
CA THR A 205 -13.59 -5.63 8.15
C THR A 205 -15.03 -5.82 8.61
N GLU A 206 -15.51 -7.06 8.69
CA GLU A 206 -16.84 -7.35 9.20
C GLU A 206 -16.92 -7.15 10.71
N ALA A 207 -15.86 -7.46 11.44
CA ALA A 207 -15.74 -7.21 12.88
C ALA A 207 -15.77 -5.70 13.17
N GLN A 208 -15.01 -4.91 12.40
CA GLN A 208 -15.04 -3.44 12.48
C GLN A 208 -16.45 -2.89 12.25
N ARG A 209 -17.09 -3.32 11.17
CA ARG A 209 -18.48 -2.92 10.89
C ARG A 209 -19.43 -3.27 12.02
N HIS A 210 -19.35 -4.51 12.56
CA HIS A 210 -20.16 -4.93 13.67
C HIS A 210 -19.95 -4.07 14.92
N CYS A 211 -18.68 -3.78 15.28
CA CYS A 211 -18.39 -2.91 16.40
C CYS A 211 -18.94 -1.48 16.19
N ARG A 212 -18.85 -0.94 15.00
CA ARG A 212 -19.39 0.39 14.67
C ARG A 212 -20.91 0.45 14.68
N GLU A 213 -21.59 -0.66 14.37
CA GLU A 213 -23.06 -0.75 14.39
C GLU A 213 -23.64 -0.92 15.81
N HIS A 214 -22.92 -1.59 16.74
CA HIS A 214 -23.44 -1.98 18.04
C HIS A 214 -22.70 -1.37 19.23
N TYR A 215 -21.49 -0.86 19.00
CA TYR A 215 -20.57 -0.27 19.97
C TYR A 215 -19.95 0.99 19.36
N THR A 216 -18.72 1.34 19.73
CA THR A 216 -18.02 2.48 19.12
C THR A 216 -17.13 2.03 17.96
N ASP A 217 -16.20 1.11 18.20
CA ASP A 217 -15.32 0.54 17.16
C ASP A 217 -14.62 -0.73 17.70
N LEU A 218 -13.77 -1.38 16.88
CA LEU A 218 -12.79 -2.34 17.35
C LEU A 218 -11.86 -1.71 18.38
N VAL A 219 -11.47 -2.47 19.38
CA VAL A 219 -10.71 -1.95 20.52
C VAL A 219 -9.37 -1.34 20.13
N THR A 220 -9.12 -0.13 20.61
CA THR A 220 -7.81 0.53 20.64
C THR A 220 -7.13 0.22 21.97
N VAL A 221 -5.90 -0.33 21.92
CA VAL A 221 -5.11 -0.71 23.10
C VAL A 221 -4.02 0.31 23.31
N ARG A 222 -4.13 1.14 24.34
CA ARG A 222 -3.27 2.32 24.57
C ARG A 222 -2.12 2.07 25.54
N ASN A 223 -2.24 1.04 26.35
CA ASN A 223 -1.29 0.75 27.43
C ASN A 223 -1.40 -0.71 27.89
N LYS A 224 -0.54 -1.07 28.84
CA LYS A 224 -0.54 -2.42 29.42
C LYS A 224 -1.83 -2.74 30.17
N ALA A 225 -2.46 -1.79 30.82
CA ALA A 225 -3.70 -2.02 31.58
C ALA A 225 -4.86 -2.37 30.65
N ASP A 226 -5.00 -1.66 29.51
CA ASP A 226 -5.98 -2.02 28.46
C ASP A 226 -5.70 -3.43 27.94
N ASN A 227 -4.44 -3.75 27.66
CA ASN A 227 -4.01 -5.05 27.16
C ASN A 227 -4.37 -6.18 28.14
N ASP A 228 -4.05 -6.01 29.43
CA ASP A 228 -4.33 -6.98 30.48
C ASP A 228 -5.86 -7.14 30.70
N LYS A 229 -6.62 -6.04 30.62
CA LYS A 229 -8.10 -6.07 30.72
C LYS A 229 -8.69 -6.91 29.59
N ILE A 230 -8.24 -6.73 28.34
CA ILE A 230 -8.72 -7.51 27.20
C ILE A 230 -8.32 -8.98 27.37
N GLN A 231 -7.06 -9.24 27.73
CA GLN A 231 -6.55 -10.60 27.95
C GLN A 231 -7.42 -11.38 28.96
N ASN A 232 -7.83 -10.73 30.06
CA ASN A 232 -8.67 -11.34 31.09
C ASN A 232 -10.10 -11.63 30.60
N LEU A 233 -10.59 -10.93 29.57
CA LEU A 233 -11.88 -11.16 28.95
C LEU A 233 -11.89 -12.32 27.93
N MET A 234 -10.71 -12.76 27.47
CA MET A 234 -10.55 -13.82 26.47
C MET A 234 -10.61 -15.23 27.07
N GLU A 235 -11.66 -15.56 27.85
CA GLU A 235 -11.74 -16.84 28.60
C GLU A 235 -11.63 -18.07 27.69
N HIS A 236 -12.28 -18.05 26.53
CA HIS A 236 -12.44 -19.21 25.63
C HIS A 236 -11.79 -19.02 24.26
N GLU A 237 -11.25 -17.83 23.95
CA GLU A 237 -10.64 -17.52 22.67
C GLU A 237 -9.11 -17.55 22.74
N GLU A 238 -8.48 -18.22 21.78
CA GLU A 238 -7.02 -18.28 21.69
C GLU A 238 -6.45 -16.99 21.09
N TRP A 239 -7.21 -16.33 20.17
CA TRP A 239 -6.89 -15.05 19.55
C TRP A 239 -8.16 -14.29 19.20
N VAL A 240 -8.07 -12.96 19.20
CA VAL A 240 -9.15 -12.04 18.84
C VAL A 240 -8.62 -10.89 17.98
N TRP A 241 -9.46 -10.37 17.08
CA TRP A 241 -9.14 -9.12 16.40
C TRP A 241 -9.12 -7.94 17.37
N ILE A 242 -8.14 -7.06 17.19
CA ILE A 242 -8.10 -5.72 17.79
C ILE A 242 -8.13 -4.68 16.66
N GLY A 243 -8.31 -3.39 17.00
CA GLY A 243 -8.47 -2.32 16.02
C GLY A 243 -7.20 -1.89 15.28
N LEU A 244 -6.05 -2.51 15.55
CA LEU A 244 -4.81 -2.16 14.88
C LEU A 244 -4.74 -2.79 13.48
N TYR A 245 -4.42 -1.97 12.47
CA TYR A 245 -4.27 -2.39 11.08
C TYR A 245 -3.28 -1.51 10.32
N ARG A 246 -2.92 -1.92 9.12
CA ARG A 246 -2.14 -1.11 8.18
C ARG A 246 -2.74 -1.21 6.78
N ASP A 247 -2.58 -0.15 5.99
CA ASP A 247 -2.98 -0.17 4.59
C ASP A 247 -2.03 -1.07 3.78
N PRO A 248 -2.55 -1.75 2.74
CA PRO A 248 -1.73 -2.55 1.82
C PRO A 248 -0.94 -1.64 0.87
N GLN A 249 -0.04 -0.83 1.41
CA GLN A 249 0.73 0.13 0.63
C GLN A 249 2.04 -0.49 0.17
N ILE A 250 1.99 -1.14 -0.99
CA ILE A 250 3.17 -1.62 -1.71
C ILE A 250 3.28 -0.79 -2.99
N TYR A 251 4.45 -0.22 -3.22
CA TYR A 251 4.70 0.71 -4.31
C TYR A 251 5.88 0.28 -5.16
N TRP A 252 5.80 0.57 -6.45
CA TRP A 252 6.97 0.64 -7.30
C TRP A 252 7.61 2.02 -7.20
N SER A 253 8.94 2.08 -7.25
CA SER A 253 9.69 3.33 -7.07
C SER A 253 9.44 4.35 -8.18
N ASP A 254 9.06 3.89 -9.37
CA ASP A 254 8.70 4.72 -10.53
C ASP A 254 7.24 5.22 -10.50
N GLY A 255 6.44 4.82 -9.51
CA GLY A 255 5.04 5.17 -9.39
C GLY A 255 4.08 4.30 -10.19
N SER A 256 4.55 3.24 -10.85
CA SER A 256 3.71 2.28 -11.56
C SER A 256 2.72 1.58 -10.63
N GLY A 257 1.58 1.15 -11.19
CA GLY A 257 0.55 0.44 -10.44
C GLY A 257 1.02 -0.96 -10.00
N TYR A 258 0.76 -1.33 -8.75
CA TYR A 258 1.06 -2.66 -8.24
C TYR A 258 -0.07 -3.62 -8.62
N SER A 259 0.16 -4.47 -9.63
CA SER A 259 -0.82 -5.44 -10.15
C SER A 259 -0.32 -6.88 -10.15
N PHE A 260 0.98 -7.10 -10.36
CA PHE A 260 1.62 -8.41 -10.35
C PHE A 260 2.36 -8.66 -9.03
N SER A 261 2.41 -9.91 -8.57
CA SER A 261 3.12 -10.28 -7.36
C SER A 261 3.81 -11.64 -7.47
N SER A 262 5.00 -11.76 -6.88
CA SER A 262 5.78 -13.00 -6.79
C SER A 262 6.35 -13.21 -5.37
N TRP A 263 5.50 -13.04 -4.35
CA TRP A 263 5.92 -13.10 -2.95
C TRP A 263 6.38 -14.50 -2.53
N TYR A 264 7.47 -14.52 -1.79
CA TYR A 264 7.90 -15.70 -1.05
C TYR A 264 6.82 -16.17 -0.07
N GLN A 265 6.65 -17.50 0.05
CA GLN A 265 5.58 -18.10 0.85
C GLN A 265 5.94 -18.25 2.35
N GLY A 266 6.75 -17.36 2.88
CA GLY A 266 7.19 -17.36 4.27
C GLY A 266 7.24 -15.97 4.88
N PRO A 267 7.65 -15.87 6.16
CA PRO A 267 7.72 -14.61 6.88
C PRO A 267 8.81 -13.69 6.32
N ASN A 268 8.56 -12.39 6.38
CA ASN A 268 9.56 -11.35 6.20
C ASN A 268 10.01 -10.87 7.59
N LYS A 269 11.30 -10.76 7.82
CA LYS A 269 11.84 -10.29 9.12
C LYS A 269 11.80 -8.76 9.18
N LEU A 270 10.64 -8.18 9.35
CA LEU A 270 10.43 -6.72 9.31
C LEU A 270 10.67 -6.05 10.66
N GLY A 271 10.35 -6.71 11.77
CA GLY A 271 10.45 -6.12 13.09
C GLY A 271 9.68 -4.79 13.19
N LEU A 272 10.27 -3.78 13.81
CA LEU A 272 9.68 -2.44 13.97
C LEU A 272 10.10 -1.44 12.87
N MET A 273 10.49 -1.92 11.70
CA MET A 273 10.87 -1.03 10.59
C MET A 273 9.65 -0.29 10.05
N LYS A 274 9.79 1.04 9.85
CA LYS A 274 8.73 1.89 9.25
C LYS A 274 8.75 1.87 7.71
N VAL A 275 9.88 1.57 7.10
CA VAL A 275 10.04 1.44 5.65
C VAL A 275 10.82 0.19 5.35
N VAL A 276 10.35 -0.57 4.39
CA VAL A 276 10.98 -1.82 3.92
C VAL A 276 11.04 -1.83 2.41
N CYS A 277 12.07 -2.47 1.87
CA CYS A 277 12.40 -2.47 0.46
C CYS A 277 12.40 -3.89 -0.11
N GLY A 278 12.03 -3.99 -1.37
CA GLY A 278 11.87 -5.28 -2.05
C GLY A 278 13.14 -5.80 -2.68
N VAL A 279 13.44 -7.07 -2.39
CA VAL A 279 14.43 -7.85 -3.12
C VAL A 279 13.75 -8.97 -3.92
N ALA A 280 14.33 -9.31 -5.05
CA ALA A 280 14.10 -10.58 -5.73
C ALA A 280 15.18 -11.58 -5.29
N ASP A 281 14.80 -12.68 -4.63
CA ASP A 281 15.69 -13.78 -4.23
C ASP A 281 15.69 -14.85 -5.33
N LEU A 282 16.66 -14.80 -6.22
CA LEU A 282 16.69 -15.58 -7.46
C LEU A 282 16.83 -17.09 -7.26
N GLN A 283 17.13 -17.53 -6.04
CA GLN A 283 17.19 -18.95 -5.67
C GLN A 283 15.82 -19.57 -5.42
N GLN A 284 14.75 -18.77 -5.37
CA GLN A 284 13.39 -19.20 -5.08
C GLN A 284 12.49 -19.03 -6.32
N GLU A 285 11.46 -19.86 -6.47
CA GLU A 285 10.45 -19.69 -7.52
C GLU A 285 9.59 -18.44 -7.30
N ARG A 286 9.03 -18.34 -6.10
CA ARG A 286 8.37 -17.11 -5.60
C ARG A 286 9.37 -16.39 -4.72
N ASN A 287 9.83 -15.25 -5.16
CA ASN A 287 11.13 -14.76 -4.74
C ASN A 287 11.14 -13.34 -4.18
N TRP A 288 10.03 -12.62 -4.16
CA TRP A 288 10.02 -11.29 -3.59
C TRP A 288 9.98 -11.35 -2.07
N ARG A 289 10.87 -10.61 -1.45
CA ARG A 289 10.93 -10.43 0.00
C ARG A 289 11.07 -8.95 0.34
N LEU A 290 10.61 -8.57 1.51
CA LEU A 290 10.85 -7.26 2.09
C LEU A 290 11.97 -7.36 3.13
N LEU A 291 12.95 -6.46 3.02
CA LEU A 291 14.10 -6.36 3.91
C LEU A 291 14.31 -4.89 4.32
N SER A 292 15.22 -4.67 5.28
CA SER A 292 15.64 -3.32 5.62
C SER A 292 16.27 -2.62 4.42
N CYS A 293 15.79 -1.45 4.07
CA CYS A 293 16.35 -0.64 2.97
C CYS A 293 17.83 -0.24 3.18
N LYS A 294 18.36 -0.44 4.40
CA LYS A 294 19.75 -0.16 4.77
C LYS A 294 20.71 -1.32 4.46
N GLU A 295 20.18 -2.51 4.18
CA GLU A 295 21.00 -3.62 3.72
C GLU A 295 21.62 -3.30 2.35
N ARG A 296 22.70 -4.00 2.01
CA ARG A 296 23.45 -3.74 0.76
C ARG A 296 23.38 -4.98 -0.12
N PHE A 297 22.80 -4.82 -1.31
CA PHE A 297 22.72 -5.85 -2.35
C PHE A 297 23.07 -5.27 -3.72
N PRO A 298 23.54 -6.13 -4.66
CA PRO A 298 23.42 -5.85 -6.08
C PRO A 298 21.97 -5.52 -6.45
N PHE A 299 21.76 -4.87 -7.58
CA PHE A 299 20.44 -4.40 -7.96
C PHE A 299 20.21 -4.49 -9.46
N VAL A 300 18.94 -4.36 -9.84
CA VAL A 300 18.55 -4.33 -11.23
C VAL A 300 17.85 -3.01 -11.53
N CYS A 301 18.37 -2.27 -12.52
CA CYS A 301 17.71 -1.13 -13.11
C CYS A 301 16.89 -1.56 -14.32
N TYR A 302 15.96 -0.71 -14.76
CA TYR A 302 15.32 -0.86 -16.05
C TYR A 302 15.39 0.42 -16.89
N SER A 303 15.33 0.23 -18.19
CA SER A 303 15.07 1.29 -19.17
C SER A 303 13.94 0.88 -20.07
N VAL A 304 13.22 1.88 -20.60
CA VAL A 304 12.14 1.67 -21.55
C VAL A 304 12.74 1.73 -22.96
N ARG A 305 12.57 0.67 -23.75
CA ARG A 305 12.88 0.69 -25.19
C ARG A 305 11.62 0.83 -26.01
N GLY A 306 11.59 1.90 -26.82
CA GLY A 306 10.89 2.07 -28.08
C GLY A 306 9.42 1.66 -28.21
N TRP A 307 8.79 2.24 -29.18
CA TRP A 307 7.43 1.94 -29.61
C TRP A 307 7.41 0.57 -30.30
N CYS A 308 6.62 -0.39 -29.84
CA CYS A 308 6.27 -1.57 -30.62
C CYS A 308 5.21 -1.16 -31.65
N PHE A 309 5.61 -1.09 -32.91
CA PHE A 309 4.63 -1.13 -33.99
C PHE A 309 4.19 -2.59 -34.14
N LEU A 310 2.91 -2.86 -33.95
CA LEU A 310 2.26 -4.11 -34.36
C LEU A 310 1.92 -4.02 -35.85
#